data_53027f0e8596dfe3fc3cd8ffdaf7c20d
#
_entry.id   53027f0e8596dfe3fc3cd8ffdaf7c20d
#
_cell.length_a   1.000
_cell.length_b   1.000
_cell.length_c   1.000
_cell.angle_alpha   90.00
_cell.angle_beta   90.00
_cell.angle_gamma   90.00
#
_symmetry.space_group_name_H-M   'P 1'
#
loop_
_entity.id
_entity.type
_entity.pdbx_description
1 polymer ?
#
loop_
_entity_poly.entity_id
_entity_poly.type
_entity_poly.pdbx_seq_one_letter_code
_entity_poly.pdbx_strand_id
1 'polypeptide(L)'
;MTNDLIQVVNNKGIISPYALSIQEFTTLNANELAFVYFMVDHKSPFSVYEWEQRLIEVKNSIFGEKTKWNISTKLQAACDKYEILIETSAVRLLKAARESIIKLEKYFENIDLTLTDDNGKPIFHAKDLIANLSNMGKVVDGLSRLEEIVKKEEQAANTNRGGIEVNKYSI
;
A
#
# COMPACT_ATOMS: atom_id res chain seq x y z
N MET A 1 -13.62 -5.19 -16.00
CA MET A 1 -13.27 -6.14 -14.93
C MET A 1 -11.82 -5.88 -14.56
N THR A 2 -11.55 -5.53 -13.33
CA THR A 2 -10.18 -5.27 -12.85
C THR A 2 -9.42 -6.59 -12.85
N ASN A 3 -8.23 -6.60 -13.49
CA ASN A 3 -7.35 -7.78 -13.53
C ASN A 3 -6.52 -7.91 -12.24
N ASP A 4 -7.12 -7.62 -11.10
CA ASP A 4 -6.46 -7.79 -9.81
C ASP A 4 -6.21 -9.28 -9.57
N LEU A 5 -5.01 -9.63 -9.08
CA LEU A 5 -4.65 -11.03 -8.79
C LEU A 5 -5.50 -11.60 -7.64
N ILE A 6 -5.81 -10.77 -6.67
CA ILE A 6 -6.71 -11.05 -5.55
C ILE A 6 -7.77 -9.95 -5.51
N GLN A 7 -9.03 -10.35 -5.47
CA GLN A 7 -10.15 -9.44 -5.24
C GLN A 7 -10.66 -9.63 -3.81
N VAL A 8 -11.05 -8.55 -3.14
CA VAL A 8 -11.60 -8.63 -1.79
C VAL A 8 -13.04 -8.15 -1.77
N VAL A 9 -13.94 -9.01 -1.30
CA VAL A 9 -15.35 -8.71 -1.12
C VAL A 9 -15.75 -9.09 0.32
N ASN A 10 -16.30 -8.15 1.06
CA ASN A 10 -16.71 -8.35 2.46
C ASN A 10 -15.59 -8.96 3.34
N ASN A 11 -14.39 -8.44 3.25
CA ASN A 11 -13.17 -8.93 3.93
C ASN A 11 -12.80 -10.39 3.60
N LYS A 12 -13.26 -10.92 2.46
CA LYS A 12 -12.90 -12.24 1.94
C LYS A 12 -12.14 -12.08 0.63
N GLY A 13 -10.99 -12.69 0.54
CA GLY A 13 -10.17 -12.71 -0.67
C GLY A 13 -10.62 -13.81 -1.62
N ILE A 14 -10.64 -13.47 -2.91
CA ILE A 14 -10.97 -14.38 -4.01
C ILE A 14 -9.81 -14.31 -5.01
N ILE A 15 -9.27 -15.45 -5.38
CA ILE A 15 -8.21 -15.53 -6.40
C ILE A 15 -8.84 -15.27 -7.76
N SER A 16 -8.23 -14.39 -8.55
CA SER A 16 -8.65 -14.18 -9.94
C SER A 16 -8.27 -15.38 -10.82
N PRO A 17 -8.96 -15.62 -11.94
CA PRO A 17 -8.59 -16.69 -12.87
C PRO A 17 -7.12 -16.63 -13.34
N TYR A 18 -6.54 -15.45 -13.42
CA TYR A 18 -5.14 -15.24 -13.83
C TYR A 18 -4.13 -15.69 -12.78
N ALA A 19 -4.52 -15.74 -11.51
CA ALA A 19 -3.66 -16.11 -10.40
C ALA A 19 -3.85 -17.57 -9.93
N LEU A 20 -4.73 -18.34 -10.57
CA LEU A 20 -4.98 -19.75 -10.21
C LEU A 20 -3.77 -20.67 -10.42
N SER A 21 -2.79 -20.28 -11.24
CA SER A 21 -1.55 -21.05 -11.41
C SER A 21 -0.49 -20.74 -10.35
N ILE A 22 -0.74 -19.79 -9.45
CA ILE A 22 0.21 -19.37 -8.42
C ILE A 22 -0.04 -20.20 -7.16
N GLN A 23 0.85 -21.16 -6.91
CA GLN A 23 0.68 -22.13 -5.83
C GLN A 23 0.55 -21.49 -4.45
N GLU A 24 1.28 -20.40 -4.20
CA GLU A 24 1.26 -19.66 -2.95
C GLU A 24 -0.14 -19.12 -2.62
N PHE A 25 -0.95 -18.79 -3.63
CA PHE A 25 -2.31 -18.28 -3.43
C PHE A 25 -3.35 -19.40 -3.32
N THR A 26 -3.24 -20.45 -4.14
CA THR A 26 -4.24 -21.52 -4.18
C THR A 26 -4.31 -22.33 -2.89
N THR A 27 -3.28 -22.26 -2.08
CA THR A 27 -3.22 -22.94 -0.78
C THR A 27 -3.81 -22.13 0.37
N LEU A 28 -4.18 -20.86 0.13
CA LEU A 28 -4.70 -19.94 1.15
C LEU A 28 -6.23 -20.00 1.21
N ASN A 29 -6.77 -19.81 2.40
CA ASN A 29 -8.22 -19.58 2.57
C ASN A 29 -8.61 -18.13 2.27
N ALA A 30 -9.92 -17.85 2.20
CA ALA A 30 -10.43 -16.52 1.85
C ALA A 30 -9.98 -15.40 2.81
N ASN A 31 -9.79 -15.69 4.10
CA ASN A 31 -9.29 -14.71 5.07
C ASN A 31 -7.79 -14.44 4.85
N GLU A 32 -7.01 -15.47 4.60
CA GLU A 32 -5.58 -15.35 4.31
C GLU A 32 -5.33 -14.59 3.00
N LEU A 33 -6.14 -14.82 1.98
CA LEU A 33 -6.08 -14.05 0.72
C LEU A 33 -6.42 -12.57 0.93
N ALA A 34 -7.48 -12.28 1.71
CA ALA A 34 -7.81 -10.91 2.07
C ALA A 34 -6.66 -10.25 2.85
N PHE A 35 -6.02 -11.00 3.75
CA PHE A 35 -4.84 -10.53 4.49
C PHE A 35 -3.69 -10.15 3.55
N VAL A 36 -3.34 -11.02 2.59
CA VAL A 36 -2.27 -10.74 1.60
C VAL A 36 -2.57 -9.44 0.86
N TYR A 37 -3.78 -9.29 0.33
CA TYR A 37 -4.20 -8.07 -0.35
C TYR A 37 -4.08 -6.84 0.57
N PHE A 38 -4.68 -6.89 1.76
CA PHE A 38 -4.70 -5.75 2.66
C PHE A 38 -3.31 -5.37 3.19
N MET A 39 -2.41 -6.33 3.34
CA MET A 39 -1.04 -6.06 3.78
C MET A 39 -0.14 -5.51 2.69
N VAL A 40 -0.34 -5.92 1.44
CA VAL A 40 0.67 -5.67 0.40
C VAL A 40 0.19 -4.69 -0.66
N ASP A 41 -1.09 -4.76 -1.07
CA ASP A 41 -1.59 -3.95 -2.17
C ASP A 41 -1.63 -2.46 -1.80
N HIS A 42 -1.12 -1.62 -2.71
CA HIS A 42 -1.13 -0.17 -2.54
C HIS A 42 -2.53 0.45 -2.65
N LYS A 43 -3.51 -0.28 -3.20
CA LYS A 43 -4.94 0.09 -3.25
C LYS A 43 -5.66 -0.23 -1.96
N SER A 44 -5.05 -0.99 -1.07
CA SER A 44 -5.62 -1.34 0.22
C SER A 44 -5.97 -0.08 1.02
N PRO A 45 -7.14 -0.03 1.68
CA PRO A 45 -7.48 1.06 2.59
C PRO A 45 -6.50 1.18 3.75
N PHE A 46 -5.75 0.10 4.06
CA PHE A 46 -4.72 0.08 5.10
C PHE A 46 -3.35 0.52 4.59
N SER A 47 -3.19 0.89 3.32
CA SER A 47 -1.91 1.30 2.73
C SER A 47 -1.36 2.62 3.29
N VAL A 48 -2.18 3.37 4.01
CA VAL A 48 -1.83 4.63 4.69
C VAL A 48 -1.10 4.42 6.02
N TYR A 49 -1.16 3.21 6.59
CA TYR A 49 -0.51 2.91 7.85
C TYR A 49 0.92 2.39 7.65
N GLU A 50 1.79 2.63 8.62
CA GLU A 50 3.08 1.94 8.71
C GLU A 50 2.88 0.43 8.89
N TRP A 51 3.90 -0.34 8.53
CA TRP A 51 3.83 -1.81 8.51
C TRP A 51 3.31 -2.43 9.81
N GLU A 52 3.82 -2.00 10.96
CA GLU A 52 3.43 -2.56 12.26
C GLU A 52 1.97 -2.24 12.61
N GLN A 53 1.56 -0.98 12.42
CA GLN A 53 0.18 -0.57 12.63
C GLN A 53 -0.75 -1.22 11.62
N ARG A 54 -0.36 -1.28 10.35
CA ARG A 54 -1.10 -1.95 9.29
C ARG A 54 -1.36 -3.41 9.62
N LEU A 55 -0.36 -4.12 10.16
CA LEU A 55 -0.49 -5.50 10.59
C LEU A 55 -1.55 -5.66 11.68
N ILE A 56 -1.57 -4.77 12.67
CA ILE A 56 -2.56 -4.77 13.75
C ILE A 56 -3.97 -4.53 13.20
N GLU A 57 -4.15 -3.50 12.39
CA GLU A 57 -5.44 -3.12 11.83
C GLU A 57 -6.02 -4.19 10.89
N VAL A 58 -5.20 -4.72 9.99
CA VAL A 58 -5.60 -5.79 9.07
C VAL A 58 -5.95 -7.06 9.82
N LYS A 59 -5.14 -7.45 10.81
CA LYS A 59 -5.43 -8.60 11.67
C LYS A 59 -6.78 -8.43 12.37
N ASN A 60 -7.01 -7.28 12.99
CA ASN A 60 -8.25 -7.00 13.72
C ASN A 60 -9.46 -7.02 12.79
N SER A 61 -9.33 -6.46 11.60
CA SER A 61 -10.40 -6.41 10.59
C SER A 61 -10.81 -7.79 10.07
N ILE A 62 -9.85 -8.73 9.91
CA ILE A 62 -10.11 -10.04 9.30
C ILE A 62 -10.39 -11.11 10.33
N PHE A 63 -9.62 -11.14 11.43
CA PHE A 63 -9.63 -12.23 12.41
C PHE A 63 -10.25 -11.82 13.75
N GLY A 64 -10.44 -10.52 13.99
CA GLY A 64 -10.94 -9.95 15.24
C GLY A 64 -9.83 -9.67 16.27
N GLU A 65 -10.07 -8.67 17.13
CA GLU A 65 -9.09 -8.14 18.09
C GLU A 65 -8.55 -9.18 19.08
N LYS A 66 -9.41 -10.11 19.54
CA LYS A 66 -9.07 -11.10 20.58
C LYS A 66 -8.33 -12.32 20.04
N THR A 67 -8.13 -12.43 18.74
CA THR A 67 -7.52 -13.61 18.14
C THR A 67 -6.01 -13.58 18.31
N LYS A 68 -5.46 -14.62 18.98
CA LYS A 68 -4.02 -14.89 18.96
C LYS A 68 -3.65 -15.49 17.59
N TRP A 69 -3.23 -14.64 16.69
CA TRP A 69 -2.89 -15.04 15.35
C TRP A 69 -1.51 -14.48 14.97
N ASN A 70 -0.70 -15.29 14.32
CA ASN A 70 0.62 -14.93 13.82
C ASN A 70 0.71 -15.26 12.32
N ILE A 71 1.53 -14.50 11.61
CA ILE A 71 1.82 -14.77 10.20
C ILE A 71 2.55 -16.12 10.12
N SER A 72 1.96 -17.07 9.38
CA SER A 72 2.63 -18.32 9.05
C SER A 72 3.66 -18.11 7.93
N THR A 73 4.68 -18.98 7.86
CA THR A 73 5.67 -18.96 6.78
C THR A 73 5.03 -19.03 5.40
N LYS A 74 3.95 -19.80 5.25
CA LYS A 74 3.16 -19.92 4.03
C LYS A 74 2.51 -18.58 3.65
N LEU A 75 1.95 -17.88 4.63
CA LEU A 75 1.29 -16.59 4.39
C LEU A 75 2.31 -15.51 4.09
N GLN A 76 3.48 -15.52 4.75
CA GLN A 76 4.57 -14.62 4.42
C GLN A 76 5.05 -14.82 2.97
N ALA A 77 5.28 -16.06 2.55
CA ALA A 77 5.67 -16.38 1.17
C ALA A 77 4.64 -15.88 0.14
N ALA A 78 3.36 -15.94 0.47
CA ALA A 78 2.31 -15.40 -0.39
C ALA A 78 2.33 -13.86 -0.45
N CYS A 79 2.60 -13.18 0.68
CA CYS A 79 2.79 -11.73 0.69
C CYS A 79 3.98 -11.33 -0.19
N ASP A 80 5.13 -11.97 -0.02
CA ASP A 80 6.34 -11.69 -0.79
C ASP A 80 6.11 -11.93 -2.30
N LYS A 81 5.42 -13.03 -2.63
CA LYS A 81 5.06 -13.34 -4.02
C LYS A 81 4.11 -12.32 -4.62
N TYR A 82 3.09 -11.90 -3.87
CA TYR A 82 2.13 -10.89 -4.31
C TYR A 82 2.82 -9.55 -4.56
N GLU A 83 3.70 -9.13 -3.65
CA GLU A 83 4.48 -7.90 -3.79
C GLU A 83 5.29 -7.88 -5.09
N ILE A 84 6.05 -8.93 -5.37
CA ILE A 84 6.83 -9.06 -6.62
C ILE A 84 5.94 -8.93 -7.86
N LEU A 85 4.74 -9.49 -7.81
CA LEU A 85 3.84 -9.52 -8.97
C LEU A 85 3.12 -8.19 -9.25
N ILE A 86 2.88 -7.37 -8.23
CA ILE A 86 2.21 -6.07 -8.37
C ILE A 86 3.20 -4.91 -8.44
N GLU A 87 4.49 -5.13 -8.13
CA GLU A 87 5.47 -4.06 -8.04
C GLU A 87 5.89 -3.56 -9.42
N THR A 88 5.48 -2.33 -9.74
CA THR A 88 6.06 -1.53 -10.82
C THR A 88 6.99 -0.47 -10.25
N SER A 89 7.79 0.19 -11.10
CA SER A 89 8.64 1.31 -10.66
C SER A 89 7.81 2.45 -10.05
N ALA A 90 6.62 2.72 -10.61
CA ALA A 90 5.72 3.74 -10.08
C ALA A 90 5.11 3.33 -8.74
N VAL A 91 4.71 2.07 -8.56
CA VAL A 91 4.22 1.54 -7.27
C VAL A 91 5.31 1.61 -6.19
N ARG A 92 6.55 1.26 -6.52
CA ARG A 92 7.69 1.36 -5.60
C ARG A 92 7.93 2.80 -5.16
N LEU A 93 7.91 3.75 -6.11
CA LEU A 93 8.08 5.16 -5.81
C LEU A 93 6.92 5.71 -4.96
N LEU A 94 5.69 5.28 -5.24
CA LEU A 94 4.50 5.63 -4.45
C LEU A 94 4.61 5.16 -3.00
N LYS A 95 5.03 3.91 -2.78
CA LYS A 95 5.28 3.36 -1.43
C LYS A 95 6.32 4.21 -0.68
N ALA A 96 7.47 4.47 -1.31
CA ALA A 96 8.55 5.26 -0.72
C ALA A 96 8.11 6.71 -0.39
N ALA A 97 7.28 7.32 -1.24
CA ALA A 97 6.74 8.65 -0.99
C ALA A 97 5.79 8.66 0.22
N ARG A 98 4.89 7.68 0.34
CA ARG A 98 3.99 7.52 1.50
C ARG A 98 4.76 7.34 2.81
N GLU A 99 5.76 6.46 2.83
CA GLU A 99 6.62 6.27 4.01
C GLU A 99 7.36 7.56 4.41
N SER A 100 7.81 8.34 3.42
CA SER A 100 8.47 9.62 3.68
C SER A 100 7.53 10.65 4.29
N ILE A 101 6.26 10.68 3.85
CA ILE A 101 5.22 11.55 4.42
C ILE A 101 4.96 11.17 5.88
N ILE A 102 4.78 9.89 6.19
CA ILE A 102 4.56 9.42 7.57
C ILE A 102 5.72 9.82 8.49
N LYS A 103 6.98 9.71 8.00
CA LYS A 103 8.15 10.15 8.77
C LYS A 103 8.16 11.66 9.01
N LEU A 104 7.74 12.46 8.02
CA LEU A 104 7.61 13.90 8.15
C LEU A 104 6.50 14.29 9.12
N GLU A 105 5.34 13.63 9.07
CA GLU A 105 4.25 13.83 10.03
C GLU A 105 4.73 13.59 11.47
N LYS A 106 5.37 12.46 11.72
CA LYS A 106 5.95 12.15 13.04
C LYS A 106 7.01 13.16 13.48
N TYR A 107 7.82 13.65 12.55
CA TYR A 107 8.81 14.69 12.85
C TYR A 107 8.09 15.97 13.32
N PHE A 108 7.04 16.42 12.63
CA PHE A 108 6.31 17.63 13.02
C PHE A 108 5.51 17.48 14.31
N GLU A 109 4.94 16.30 14.57
CA GLU A 109 4.23 16.00 15.82
C GLU A 109 5.14 16.07 17.05
N ASN A 110 6.42 15.74 16.89
CA ASN A 110 7.40 15.70 17.98
C ASN A 110 8.24 16.98 18.13
N ILE A 111 8.01 18.02 17.34
CA ILE A 111 8.72 19.29 17.48
C ILE A 111 8.24 20.02 18.73
N ASP A 112 9.16 20.24 19.66
CA ASP A 112 8.95 21.12 20.81
C ASP A 112 9.52 22.52 20.51
N LEU A 113 8.61 23.47 20.30
CA LEU A 113 8.94 24.87 20.01
C LEU A 113 9.51 25.63 21.21
N THR A 114 9.43 25.06 22.39
CA THR A 114 9.95 25.69 23.63
C THR A 114 11.40 25.39 23.88
N LEU A 115 11.99 24.43 23.13
CA LEU A 115 13.38 24.05 23.29
C LEU A 115 14.33 25.17 22.88
N THR A 116 15.28 25.48 23.77
CA THR A 116 16.35 26.45 23.55
C THR A 116 17.71 25.77 23.63
N ASP A 117 18.70 26.34 22.94
CA ASP A 117 20.10 25.94 23.07
C ASP A 117 20.71 26.46 24.41
N ASP A 118 21.99 26.13 24.67
CA ASP A 118 22.72 26.55 25.87
C ASP A 118 22.82 28.09 26.01
N ASN A 119 22.58 28.84 24.94
CA ASN A 119 22.57 30.30 24.92
C ASN A 119 21.15 30.89 25.01
N GLY A 120 20.13 30.09 25.25
CA GLY A 120 18.74 30.50 25.35
C GLY A 120 18.07 30.84 24.00
N LYS A 121 18.69 30.47 22.86
CA LYS A 121 18.06 30.66 21.54
C LYS A 121 17.17 29.49 21.17
N PRO A 122 16.02 29.73 20.53
CA PRO A 122 15.16 28.63 20.06
C PRO A 122 15.92 27.70 19.12
N ILE A 123 15.85 26.39 19.35
CA ILE A 123 16.41 25.35 18.47
C ILE A 123 15.61 25.29 17.17
N PHE A 124 14.30 25.46 17.26
CA PHE A 124 13.41 25.48 16.10
C PHE A 124 12.90 26.91 15.85
N HIS A 125 13.23 27.47 14.71
CA HIS A 125 12.73 28.79 14.34
C HIS A 125 11.36 28.67 13.62
N ALA A 126 10.39 29.46 14.02
CA ALA A 126 9.06 29.46 13.41
C ALA A 126 9.09 29.66 11.89
N LYS A 127 10.04 30.46 11.38
CA LYS A 127 10.25 30.68 9.94
C LYS A 127 10.61 29.41 9.21
N ASP A 128 11.49 28.57 9.79
CA ASP A 128 11.93 27.32 9.16
C ASP A 128 10.81 26.28 9.18
N LEU A 129 10.01 26.26 10.24
CA LEU A 129 8.83 25.41 10.33
C LEU A 129 7.78 25.77 9.30
N ILE A 130 7.49 27.07 9.11
CA ILE A 130 6.55 27.53 8.07
C ILE A 130 7.07 27.15 6.69
N ALA A 131 8.37 27.30 6.42
CA ALA A 131 8.97 26.90 5.15
C ALA A 131 8.87 25.37 4.93
N ASN A 132 9.10 24.58 5.95
CA ASN A 132 8.97 23.12 5.90
C ASN A 132 7.52 22.68 5.67
N LEU A 133 6.55 23.29 6.36
CA LEU A 133 5.12 23.04 6.13
C LEU A 133 4.68 23.39 4.70
N SER A 134 5.17 24.53 4.16
CA SER A 134 4.91 24.91 2.76
C SER A 134 5.49 23.90 1.77
N ASN A 135 6.66 23.33 2.06
CA ASN A 135 7.27 22.27 1.25
C ASN A 135 6.51 20.94 1.36
N MET A 136 5.92 20.62 2.51
CA MET A 136 5.03 19.46 2.64
C MET A 136 3.85 19.51 1.67
N GLY A 137 3.24 20.67 1.44
CA GLY A 137 2.20 20.82 0.42
C GLY A 137 2.66 20.31 -0.95
N LYS A 138 3.88 20.66 -1.37
CA LYS A 138 4.45 20.19 -2.64
C LYS A 138 4.71 18.66 -2.66
N VAL A 139 5.05 18.09 -1.51
CA VAL A 139 5.24 16.63 -1.38
C VAL A 139 3.90 15.91 -1.51
N VAL A 140 2.84 16.41 -0.89
CA VAL A 140 1.48 15.88 -1.02
C VAL A 140 0.97 15.98 -2.46
N ASP A 141 1.18 17.12 -3.14
CA ASP A 141 0.86 17.27 -4.56
C ASP A 141 1.64 16.27 -5.43
N GLY A 142 2.91 16.04 -5.10
CA GLY A 142 3.75 15.02 -5.75
C GLY A 142 3.19 13.61 -5.56
N LEU A 143 2.71 13.27 -4.36
CA LEU A 143 2.07 12.00 -4.07
C LEU A 143 0.82 11.79 -4.92
N SER A 144 -0.06 12.79 -5.01
CA SER A 144 -1.28 12.71 -5.83
C SER A 144 -0.96 12.45 -7.30
N ARG A 145 0.10 13.08 -7.83
CA ARG A 145 0.56 12.83 -9.22
C ARG A 145 1.10 11.40 -9.39
N LEU A 146 1.80 10.86 -8.41
CA LEU A 146 2.28 9.47 -8.44
C LEU A 146 1.11 8.49 -8.43
N GLU A 147 0.08 8.74 -7.63
CA GLU A 147 -1.14 7.93 -7.62
C GLU A 147 -1.85 7.92 -8.99
N GLU A 148 -1.90 9.07 -9.67
CA GLU A 148 -2.43 9.13 -11.03
C GLU A 148 -1.58 8.35 -12.04
N ILE A 149 -0.25 8.39 -11.92
CA ILE A 149 0.66 7.62 -12.80
C ILE A 149 0.45 6.12 -12.59
N VAL A 150 0.43 5.65 -11.34
CA VAL A 150 0.17 4.24 -11.01
C VAL A 150 -1.17 3.80 -11.58
N LYS A 151 -2.22 4.60 -11.39
CA LYS A 151 -3.56 4.30 -11.94
C LYS A 151 -3.56 4.20 -13.48
N LYS A 152 -2.81 5.06 -14.17
CA LYS A 152 -2.68 5.00 -15.63
C LYS A 152 -1.89 3.77 -16.08
N GLU A 153 -0.80 3.41 -15.40
CA GLU A 153 -0.03 2.18 -15.70
C GLU A 153 -0.91 0.92 -15.55
N GLU A 154 -1.71 0.87 -14.49
CA GLU A 154 -2.64 -0.24 -14.26
C GLU A 154 -3.72 -0.33 -15.33
N GLN A 155 -4.29 0.81 -15.74
CA GLN A 155 -5.27 0.86 -16.83
C GLN A 155 -4.67 0.39 -18.15
N ALA A 156 -3.44 0.82 -18.48
CA ALA A 156 -2.72 0.40 -19.67
C ALA A 156 -2.39 -1.11 -19.64
N ALA A 157 -1.94 -1.63 -18.50
CA ALA A 157 -1.68 -3.06 -18.32
C ALA A 157 -2.95 -3.90 -18.49
N ASN A 158 -4.09 -3.41 -17.98
CA ASN A 158 -5.38 -4.06 -18.13
C ASN A 158 -5.88 -4.08 -19.59
N THR A 159 -5.67 -3.00 -20.32
CA THR A 159 -6.03 -2.91 -21.75
C THR A 159 -5.19 -3.89 -22.59
N ASN A 160 -3.90 -3.97 -22.34
CA ASN A 160 -2.99 -4.86 -23.07
C ASN A 160 -3.22 -6.36 -22.76
N ARG A 161 -3.70 -6.70 -21.56
CA ARG A 161 -4.03 -8.09 -21.17
C ARG A 161 -5.43 -8.51 -21.64
N GLY A 162 -6.34 -7.57 -21.88
CA GLY A 162 -7.69 -7.82 -22.44
C GLY A 162 -7.75 -7.99 -23.94
N GLY A 163 -6.64 -7.77 -24.66
CA GLY A 163 -6.53 -7.78 -26.11
C GLY A 163 -6.29 -9.15 -26.74
N ILE A 164 -6.73 -10.25 -26.16
CA ILE A 164 -6.94 -11.48 -26.93
C ILE A 164 -8.28 -11.27 -27.66
N GLU A 165 -8.20 -10.74 -28.87
CA GLU A 165 -9.32 -10.81 -29.83
C GLU A 165 -9.73 -12.28 -29.96
N VAL A 166 -10.91 -12.59 -29.43
CA VAL A 166 -11.61 -13.80 -29.83
C VAL A 166 -11.99 -13.59 -31.28
N ASN A 167 -11.15 -14.05 -32.19
CA ASN A 167 -11.43 -14.13 -33.59
C ASN A 167 -12.72 -14.93 -33.75
N LYS A 168 -13.83 -14.23 -33.91
CA LYS A 168 -15.08 -14.82 -34.35
C LYS A 168 -14.90 -15.28 -35.81
N TYR A 169 -14.45 -16.49 -36.01
CA TYR A 169 -14.70 -17.16 -37.26
C TYR A 169 -16.19 -17.52 -37.29
N SER A 170 -16.95 -16.65 -37.94
CA SER A 170 -18.25 -16.98 -38.50
C SER A 170 -18.03 -17.89 -39.71
N ILE A 171 -18.56 -19.05 -39.70
CA ILE A 171 -19.00 -19.81 -40.88
C ILE A 171 -20.51 -19.91 -40.78
#